data_5db3f30a4a0ffb5c8094f4989fe6bf61
#
_entry.id   5db3f30a4a0ffb5c8094f4989fe6bf61
#
_cell.length_a   1.000
_cell.length_b   1.000
_cell.length_c   1.000
_cell.angle_alpha   90.00
_cell.angle_beta   90.00
_cell.angle_gamma   90.00
#
_symmetry.space_group_name_H-M   'P 1'
#
loop_
_entity.id
_entity.type
_entity.pdbx_description
1 polymer ?
#
loop_
_entity_poly.entity_id
_entity_poly.type
_entity_poly.pdbx_seq_one_letter_code
_entity_poly.pdbx_strand_id
1 'polypeptide(L)'
;MKKVVSLLLALIMAFSLVACGEKKGETDDNTVPYKIGIVTGSVSQSEDDRRGAEAFQKEYGEDMVQLAIYPDNFTEETETTIQSIVNLSADPLMKAIIVNQSV
;
A
#
# COMPACT_ATOMS: atom_id res chain seq x y z
N MET A 1 -51.88 0.84 -22.11
CA MET A 1 -50.97 -0.19 -21.60
C MET A 1 -49.63 -0.27 -22.33
N LYS A 2 -49.59 -0.22 -23.64
CA LYS A 2 -48.35 -0.28 -24.42
C LYS A 2 -47.40 0.91 -24.12
N LYS A 3 -47.91 2.09 -23.86
CA LYS A 3 -47.11 3.29 -23.54
C LYS A 3 -46.51 3.25 -22.15
N VAL A 4 -47.15 2.63 -21.20
CA VAL A 4 -46.67 2.50 -19.81
C VAL A 4 -45.58 1.46 -19.72
N VAL A 5 -45.70 0.35 -20.46
CA VAL A 5 -44.67 -0.71 -20.52
C VAL A 5 -43.41 -0.18 -21.17
N SER A 6 -43.53 0.64 -22.21
CA SER A 6 -42.36 1.28 -22.87
C SER A 6 -41.66 2.26 -21.96
N LEU A 7 -42.40 3.00 -21.16
CA LEU A 7 -41.83 3.96 -20.18
C LEU A 7 -41.13 3.25 -19.02
N LEU A 8 -41.69 2.13 -18.56
CA LEU A 8 -41.08 1.29 -17.53
C LEU A 8 -39.79 0.63 -18.01
N LEU A 9 -39.75 0.18 -19.26
CA LEU A 9 -38.56 -0.41 -19.87
C LEU A 9 -37.43 0.63 -20.01
N ALA A 10 -37.77 1.86 -20.42
CA ALA A 10 -36.83 2.97 -20.53
C ALA A 10 -36.25 3.37 -19.13
N LEU A 11 -37.08 3.31 -18.10
CA LEU A 11 -36.65 3.59 -16.73
C LEU A 11 -35.67 2.54 -16.20
N ILE A 12 -35.90 1.27 -16.50
CA ILE A 12 -35.03 0.15 -16.10
C ILE A 12 -33.68 0.24 -16.82
N MET A 13 -33.65 0.66 -18.07
CA MET A 13 -32.40 0.85 -18.80
C MET A 13 -31.60 2.05 -18.29
N ALA A 14 -32.24 3.13 -17.84
CA ALA A 14 -31.59 4.28 -17.24
C ALA A 14 -30.95 3.93 -15.90
N PHE A 15 -31.60 3.09 -15.11
CA PHE A 15 -31.03 2.61 -13.83
C PHE A 15 -29.82 1.69 -14.01
N SER A 16 -29.78 0.86 -15.04
CA SER A 16 -28.66 -0.02 -15.30
C SER A 16 -27.39 0.73 -15.78
N LEU A 17 -27.56 1.87 -16.44
CA LEU A 17 -26.43 2.72 -16.85
C LEU A 17 -25.80 3.48 -15.66
N VAL A 18 -26.62 3.87 -14.69
CA VAL A 18 -26.14 4.53 -13.46
C VAL A 18 -25.42 3.54 -12.56
N ALA A 19 -25.87 2.30 -12.47
CA ALA A 19 -25.20 1.26 -11.69
C ALA A 19 -23.81 0.89 -12.25
N CYS A 20 -23.61 0.96 -13.56
CA CYS A 20 -22.29 0.76 -14.16
C CYS A 20 -21.34 1.96 -13.95
N GLY A 21 -21.85 3.17 -13.78
CA GLY A 21 -21.07 4.36 -13.49
C GLY A 21 -20.56 4.41 -12.04
N GLU A 22 -21.37 3.94 -11.12
CA GLU A 22 -21.02 3.92 -9.68
C GLU A 22 -19.95 2.88 -9.35
N LYS A 23 -19.86 1.78 -10.06
CA LYS A 23 -18.81 0.78 -9.86
C LYS A 23 -17.42 1.26 -10.26
N LYS A 24 -17.30 2.30 -11.03
CA LYS A 24 -16.01 2.94 -11.34
C LYS A 24 -15.56 3.98 -10.31
N GLY A 25 -16.46 4.48 -9.50
CA GLY A 25 -16.16 5.45 -8.44
C GLY A 25 -15.89 4.79 -7.09
N GLU A 26 -16.35 3.56 -6.89
CA GLU A 26 -16.19 2.80 -5.65
C GLU A 26 -14.99 1.87 -5.62
N THR A 27 -14.12 1.93 -6.60
CA THR A 27 -12.79 1.35 -6.48
C THR A 27 -11.84 2.25 -5.68
N ASP A 28 -12.38 3.00 -4.76
CA ASP A 28 -11.72 3.36 -3.52
C ASP A 28 -11.71 2.16 -2.56
N ASP A 29 -11.48 1.01 -3.09
CA ASP A 29 -10.92 -0.04 -2.32
C ASP A 29 -9.50 0.43 -1.99
N ASN A 30 -9.28 0.85 -0.76
CA ASN A 30 -7.96 1.21 -0.22
C ASN A 30 -6.99 0.02 -0.24
N THR A 31 -7.27 -0.99 -1.05
CA THR A 31 -6.40 -2.11 -1.29
C THR A 31 -5.38 -1.74 -2.33
N VAL A 32 -4.17 -1.48 -1.86
CA VAL A 32 -3.03 -1.36 -2.75
C VAL A 32 -2.73 -2.71 -3.41
N PRO A 33 -2.40 -2.74 -4.71
CA PRO A 33 -2.14 -3.98 -5.43
C PRO A 33 -0.84 -4.67 -5.00
N TYR A 34 0.06 -3.96 -4.37
CA TYR A 34 1.34 -4.45 -3.85
C TYR A 34 1.86 -3.52 -2.76
N LYS A 35 2.81 -4.02 -1.97
CA LYS A 35 3.51 -3.24 -0.95
C LYS A 35 5.01 -3.30 -1.17
N ILE A 36 5.69 -2.25 -0.71
CA ILE A 36 7.14 -2.12 -0.71
C ILE A 36 7.58 -1.88 0.72
N GLY A 37 8.54 -2.66 1.19
CA GLY A 37 9.18 -2.48 2.47
C GLY A 37 10.50 -1.73 2.32
N ILE A 38 10.78 -0.80 3.23
CA ILE A 38 12.05 -0.09 3.29
C ILE A 38 12.61 -0.22 4.71
N VAL A 39 13.80 -0.78 4.81
CA VAL A 39 14.52 -0.93 6.07
C VAL A 39 15.69 0.04 6.09
N THR A 40 15.67 0.95 7.03
CA THR A 40 16.70 1.98 7.19
C THR A 40 17.30 1.95 8.60
N GLY A 41 18.40 2.64 8.81
CA GLY A 41 18.89 2.95 10.14
C GLY A 41 17.98 3.91 10.90
N SER A 42 18.26 4.08 12.17
CA SER A 42 17.61 5.09 12.99
C SER A 42 18.03 6.52 12.57
N VAL A 43 17.30 7.51 13.05
CA VAL A 43 17.64 8.92 12.81
C VAL A 43 19.05 9.26 13.31
N SER A 44 19.51 8.61 14.37
CA SER A 44 20.86 8.82 14.91
C SER A 44 21.98 8.28 14.01
N GLN A 45 21.69 7.29 13.16
CA GLN A 45 22.68 6.66 12.27
C GLN A 45 22.63 7.21 10.85
N SER A 46 21.45 7.39 10.30
CA SER A 46 21.23 7.74 8.90
C SER A 46 19.97 8.59 8.75
N GLU A 47 20.05 9.81 9.25
CA GLU A 47 18.90 10.72 9.22
C GLU A 47 18.37 10.96 7.80
N ASP A 48 19.28 11.16 6.84
CA ASP A 48 18.91 11.43 5.44
C ASP A 48 18.19 10.24 4.81
N ASP A 49 18.67 9.03 5.05
CA ASP A 49 18.06 7.81 4.52
C ASP A 49 16.68 7.59 5.15
N ARG A 50 16.57 7.82 6.45
CA ARG A 50 15.29 7.70 7.16
C ARG A 50 14.29 8.72 6.66
N ARG A 51 14.68 9.97 6.49
CA ARG A 51 13.82 11.03 5.96
C ARG A 51 13.43 10.77 4.51
N GLY A 52 14.35 10.24 3.71
CA GLY A 52 14.05 9.82 2.34
C GLY A 52 12.98 8.73 2.28
N ALA A 53 13.09 7.72 3.14
CA ALA A 53 12.11 6.66 3.25
C ALA A 53 10.74 7.16 3.73
N GLU A 54 10.71 8.07 4.69
CA GLU A 54 9.48 8.71 5.17
C GLU A 54 8.82 9.58 4.10
N ALA A 55 9.61 10.32 3.33
CA ALA A 55 9.12 11.11 2.22
C ALA A 55 8.50 10.23 1.13
N PHE A 56 9.13 9.10 0.81
CA PHE A 56 8.61 8.12 -0.11
C PHE A 56 7.28 7.52 0.39
N GLN A 57 7.22 7.15 1.66
CA GLN A 57 5.99 6.66 2.28
C GLN A 57 4.88 7.71 2.23
N LYS A 58 5.20 8.97 2.48
CA LYS A 58 4.23 10.07 2.40
C LYS A 58 3.70 10.28 0.98
N GLU A 59 4.55 10.11 -0.03
CA GLU A 59 4.18 10.25 -1.44
C GLU A 59 3.22 9.15 -1.88
N TYR A 60 3.52 7.89 -1.54
CA TYR A 60 2.80 6.72 -2.03
C TYR A 60 1.80 6.13 -1.04
N GLY A 61 1.82 6.57 0.20
CA GLY A 61 0.89 6.16 1.25
C GLY A 61 1.44 5.05 2.16
N GLU A 62 1.01 5.09 3.41
CA GLU A 62 1.40 4.11 4.44
C GLU A 62 0.88 2.70 4.14
N ASP A 63 -0.20 2.60 3.39
CA ASP A 63 -0.75 1.30 2.98
C ASP A 63 0.13 0.59 1.95
N MET A 64 0.84 1.34 1.12
CA MET A 64 1.74 0.80 0.10
C MET A 64 3.17 0.65 0.62
N VAL A 65 3.67 1.61 1.38
CA VAL A 65 5.06 1.66 1.83
C VAL A 65 5.13 1.37 3.32
N GLN A 66 5.80 0.28 3.67
CA GLN A 66 6.03 -0.14 5.05
C GLN A 66 7.47 0.16 5.43
N LEU A 67 7.66 0.86 6.53
CA LEU A 67 8.99 1.20 7.02
C LEU A 67 9.38 0.32 8.21
N ALA A 68 10.64 -0.08 8.25
CA ALA A 68 11.26 -0.71 9.40
C ALA A 68 12.62 -0.10 9.68
N ILE A 69 13.10 -0.27 10.89
CA ILE A 69 14.38 0.24 11.35
C ILE A 69 15.22 -0.95 11.83
N TYR A 70 16.47 -1.02 11.41
CA TYR A 70 17.41 -1.91 12.04
C TYR A 70 18.03 -1.22 13.26
N PRO A 71 18.48 -1.99 14.28
CA PRO A 71 19.01 -1.43 15.51
C PRO A 71 20.32 -0.66 15.26
N ASP A 72 20.61 0.28 16.16
CA ASP A 72 21.87 1.07 16.10
C ASP A 72 23.10 0.17 16.15
N ASN A 73 23.02 -0.94 16.87
CA ASN A 73 24.05 -1.97 17.00
C ASN A 73 23.81 -3.13 16.01
N PHE A 74 23.52 -2.83 14.77
CA PHE A 74 23.09 -3.84 13.80
C PHE A 74 24.08 -5.00 13.60
N THR A 75 25.38 -4.78 13.84
CA THR A 75 26.38 -5.84 13.75
C THR A 75 26.30 -6.86 14.88
N GLU A 76 25.82 -6.45 16.05
CA GLU A 76 25.62 -7.32 17.21
C GLU A 76 24.18 -7.84 17.28
N GLU A 77 23.24 -7.10 16.71
CA GLU A 77 21.80 -7.39 16.70
C GLU A 77 21.28 -7.80 15.31
N THR A 78 22.08 -8.57 14.58
CA THR A 78 21.73 -9.06 13.24
C THR A 78 20.40 -9.82 13.23
N GLU A 79 20.12 -10.60 14.28
CA GLU A 79 18.86 -11.34 14.42
C GLU A 79 17.64 -10.40 14.43
N THR A 80 17.74 -9.25 15.07
CA THR A 80 16.67 -8.24 15.11
C THR A 80 16.41 -7.66 13.72
N THR A 81 17.45 -7.40 12.96
CA THR A 81 17.36 -6.93 11.57
C THR A 81 16.70 -7.98 10.68
N ILE A 82 17.14 -9.24 10.78
CA ILE A 82 16.56 -10.36 10.05
C ILE A 82 15.08 -10.50 10.38
N GLN A 83 14.72 -10.42 11.66
CA GLN A 83 13.34 -10.53 12.09
C GLN A 83 12.46 -9.40 11.52
N SER A 84 12.98 -8.20 11.42
CA SER A 84 12.27 -7.07 10.80
C SER A 84 11.98 -7.35 9.32
N ILE A 85 12.95 -7.88 8.59
CA ILE A 85 12.78 -8.26 7.18
C ILE A 85 11.79 -9.40 7.04
N VAL A 86 11.86 -10.42 7.88
CA VAL A 86 10.93 -11.54 7.90
C VAL A 86 9.50 -11.07 8.17
N ASN A 87 9.32 -10.17 9.12
CA ASN A 87 8.01 -9.60 9.44
C ASN A 87 7.41 -8.84 8.25
N LEU A 88 8.21 -8.03 7.55
CA LEU A 88 7.77 -7.36 6.33
C LEU A 88 7.39 -8.36 5.24
N SER A 89 8.17 -9.41 5.07
CA SER A 89 7.96 -10.43 4.03
C SER A 89 6.74 -11.32 4.29
N ALA A 90 6.23 -11.33 5.51
CA ALA A 90 5.05 -12.11 5.87
C ALA A 90 3.75 -11.58 5.23
N ASP A 91 3.72 -10.33 4.82
CA ASP A 91 2.58 -9.76 4.11
C ASP A 91 2.53 -10.30 2.67
N PRO A 92 1.43 -10.96 2.25
CA PRO A 92 1.32 -11.52 0.91
C PRO A 92 1.36 -10.48 -0.21
N LEU A 93 1.11 -9.22 0.09
CA LEU A 93 1.20 -8.11 -0.87
C LEU A 93 2.62 -7.54 -1.00
N MET A 94 3.53 -7.88 -0.10
CA MET A 94 4.90 -7.42 -0.12
C MET A 94 5.64 -7.99 -1.33
N LYS A 95 6.05 -7.13 -2.27
CA LYS A 95 6.71 -7.52 -3.51
C LYS A 95 8.19 -7.15 -3.57
N ALA A 96 8.60 -6.18 -2.78
CA ALA A 96 9.98 -5.74 -2.71
C ALA A 96 10.31 -5.24 -1.31
N ILE A 97 11.51 -5.55 -0.85
CA ILE A 97 12.05 -5.01 0.40
C ILE A 97 13.41 -4.42 0.08
N ILE A 98 13.57 -3.14 0.36
CA ILE A 98 14.79 -2.39 0.17
C ILE A 98 15.49 -2.28 1.51
N VAL A 99 16.68 -2.81 1.61
CA VAL A 99 17.53 -2.68 2.79
C VAL A 99 18.66 -1.71 2.46
N ASN A 100 18.65 -0.59 3.14
CA ASN A 100 19.57 0.51 2.84
C ASN A 100 21.04 0.17 3.11
N GLN A 101 21.28 -0.71 4.06
CA GLN A 101 22.62 -1.14 4.44
C GLN A 101 22.69 -2.67 4.52
N SER A 102 23.75 -3.23 3.97
CA SER A 102 24.02 -4.66 4.12
C SER A 102 24.54 -4.96 5.53
N VAL A 103 24.00 -5.96 6.13
CA VAL A 103 24.36 -6.46 7.46
C VAL A 103 24.98 -7.85 7.35
#